data_2d56a8da817f434670d871fa29851598
#
_entry.id   2d56a8da817f434670d871fa29851598
#
_cell.length_a   1.000
_cell.length_b   1.000
_cell.length_c   1.000
_cell.angle_alpha   90.00
_cell.angle_beta   90.00
_cell.angle_gamma   90.00
#
_symmetry.space_group_name_H-M   'P 1'
#
loop_
_entity.id
_entity.type
_entity.pdbx_description
1 polymer ?
#
loop_
_entity_poly.entity_id
_entity_poly.type
_entity_poly.pdbx_seq_one_letter_code
_entity_poly.pdbx_strand_id
1 'polypeptide(L)'
;EKIEQAAEHGVAPATSPADLAARADLIQLCVTSTDGVRAAVFGPGGVVEAASGDKLLVDHSTSIVQATKDMAAELRERTAMGWVDAPVSGGPPAAATGSLAIMAGGGDDDIARAMPVMDNLAAQFTHMGPVGAGQVTKMINQVLVLNNYAVLAEALALAEAGGIDAAKIPEALGAGHAGSNMLASMYPRMVARDFVPAGFARQVLKDLDMVHDLAKELAVPTPMSSQTANLYRILNSKGHGELDGIAVLKLFDPKDGI
;
A
#
# COMPACT_ATOMS: atom_id res chain seq x y z
N GLU A 1 -23.10 1.20 -2.88
CA GLU A 1 -22.30 1.96 -3.86
C GLU A 1 -21.18 1.09 -4.46
N LYS A 2 -20.11 0.69 -3.75
CA LYS A 2 -19.02 -0.12 -4.34
C LYS A 2 -19.48 -1.50 -4.83
N ILE A 3 -20.38 -2.17 -4.10
CA ILE A 3 -20.95 -3.45 -4.50
C ILE A 3 -21.82 -3.29 -5.76
N GLU A 4 -22.58 -2.23 -5.86
CA GLU A 4 -23.40 -1.89 -7.03
C GLU A 4 -22.53 -1.63 -8.26
N GLN A 5 -21.45 -0.84 -8.09
CA GLN A 5 -20.45 -0.61 -9.14
C GLN A 5 -19.80 -1.92 -9.64
N ALA A 6 -19.43 -2.81 -8.71
CA ALA A 6 -18.89 -4.11 -9.08
C ALA A 6 -19.92 -4.98 -9.83
N ALA A 7 -21.18 -4.91 -9.45
CA ALA A 7 -22.26 -5.65 -10.13
C ALA A 7 -22.46 -5.18 -11.58
N GLU A 8 -22.25 -3.92 -11.91
CA GLU A 8 -22.27 -3.39 -13.29
C GLU A 8 -21.21 -4.06 -14.19
N HIS A 9 -20.14 -4.58 -13.58
CA HIS A 9 -19.09 -5.35 -14.26
C HIS A 9 -19.28 -6.88 -14.17
N GLY A 10 -20.48 -7.35 -13.82
CA GLY A 10 -20.81 -8.78 -13.77
C GLY A 10 -20.35 -9.50 -12.50
N VAL A 11 -19.90 -8.76 -11.47
CA VAL A 11 -19.51 -9.35 -10.18
C VAL A 11 -20.75 -9.65 -9.35
N ALA A 12 -20.95 -10.91 -8.97
CA ALA A 12 -22.05 -11.31 -8.09
C ALA A 12 -21.78 -10.81 -6.65
N PRO A 13 -22.72 -10.07 -6.02
CA PRO A 13 -22.56 -9.59 -4.67
C PRO A 13 -22.57 -10.74 -3.65
N ALA A 14 -21.82 -10.57 -2.57
CA ALA A 14 -21.86 -11.41 -1.37
C ALA A 14 -22.43 -10.60 -0.20
N THR A 15 -23.12 -11.28 0.72
CA THR A 15 -23.74 -10.64 1.91
C THR A 15 -22.77 -10.53 3.08
N SER A 16 -21.69 -11.32 3.08
CA SER A 16 -20.64 -11.32 4.09
C SER A 16 -19.35 -11.93 3.52
N PRO A 17 -18.19 -11.75 4.18
CA PRO A 17 -16.99 -12.51 3.87
C PRO A 17 -17.16 -14.03 3.91
N ALA A 18 -17.97 -14.56 4.85
CA ALA A 18 -18.29 -15.98 4.93
C ALA A 18 -19.10 -16.47 3.71
N ASP A 19 -20.13 -15.70 3.30
CA ASP A 19 -20.92 -16.01 2.08
C ASP A 19 -20.04 -16.03 0.82
N LEU A 20 -19.09 -15.08 0.70
CA LEU A 20 -18.12 -15.09 -0.38
C LEU A 20 -17.21 -16.31 -0.30
N ALA A 21 -16.66 -16.61 0.87
CA ALA A 21 -15.76 -17.74 1.09
C ALA A 21 -16.44 -19.10 0.85
N ALA A 22 -17.74 -19.21 1.11
CA ALA A 22 -18.50 -20.42 0.80
C ALA A 22 -18.59 -20.73 -0.72
N ARG A 23 -18.47 -19.68 -1.56
CA ARG A 23 -18.66 -19.76 -3.03
C ARG A 23 -17.37 -19.64 -3.84
N ALA A 24 -16.23 -19.36 -3.21
CA ALA A 24 -14.96 -19.14 -3.89
C ALA A 24 -13.87 -20.06 -3.31
N ASP A 25 -12.95 -20.50 -4.17
CA ASP A 25 -11.78 -21.30 -3.80
C ASP A 25 -10.59 -20.40 -3.49
N LEU A 26 -10.51 -19.21 -4.12
CA LEU A 26 -9.51 -18.19 -3.87
C LEU A 26 -10.19 -16.88 -3.47
N ILE A 27 -9.87 -16.41 -2.27
CA ILE A 27 -10.44 -15.19 -1.68
C ILE A 27 -9.38 -14.10 -1.72
N GLN A 28 -9.67 -12.99 -2.40
CA GLN A 28 -8.81 -11.81 -2.38
C GLN A 28 -9.35 -10.81 -1.38
N LEU A 29 -8.47 -10.32 -0.50
CA LEU A 29 -8.78 -9.32 0.52
C LEU A 29 -7.93 -8.07 0.28
N CYS A 30 -8.57 -6.90 0.30
CA CYS A 30 -7.88 -5.60 0.23
C CYS A 30 -8.62 -4.58 1.09
N VAL A 31 -8.11 -4.35 2.28
CA VAL A 31 -8.68 -3.40 3.25
C VAL A 31 -7.59 -2.44 3.77
N THR A 32 -7.99 -1.42 4.54
CA THR A 32 -7.11 -0.28 4.85
C THR A 32 -6.27 -0.45 6.12
N SER A 33 -6.52 -1.51 6.92
CA SER A 33 -5.84 -1.69 8.21
C SER A 33 -5.71 -3.16 8.61
N THR A 34 -4.78 -3.46 9.49
CA THR A 34 -4.60 -4.78 10.12
C THR A 34 -5.87 -5.24 10.85
N ASP A 35 -6.54 -4.32 11.56
CA ASP A 35 -7.80 -4.62 12.25
C ASP A 35 -8.92 -4.95 11.25
N GLY A 36 -8.93 -4.28 10.11
CA GLY A 36 -9.86 -4.58 9.01
C GLY A 36 -9.64 -5.98 8.44
N VAL A 37 -8.38 -6.42 8.28
CA VAL A 37 -8.04 -7.79 7.89
C VAL A 37 -8.56 -8.78 8.94
N ARG A 38 -8.25 -8.55 10.22
CA ARG A 38 -8.70 -9.41 11.32
C ARG A 38 -10.23 -9.51 11.36
N ALA A 39 -10.93 -8.40 11.23
CA ALA A 39 -12.39 -8.36 11.23
C ALA A 39 -12.99 -9.12 10.03
N ALA A 40 -12.44 -8.96 8.83
CA ALA A 40 -12.91 -9.65 7.63
C ALA A 40 -12.66 -11.17 7.70
N VAL A 41 -11.57 -11.60 8.33
CA VAL A 41 -11.24 -13.03 8.41
C VAL A 41 -11.87 -13.71 9.61
N PHE A 42 -11.81 -13.11 10.81
CA PHE A 42 -12.17 -13.76 12.08
C PHE A 42 -13.38 -13.15 12.78
N GLY A 43 -13.88 -12.00 12.32
CA GLY A 43 -15.07 -11.36 12.86
C GLY A 43 -16.35 -12.16 12.58
N PRO A 44 -17.49 -11.74 13.15
CA PRO A 44 -18.79 -12.34 12.83
C PRO A 44 -19.08 -12.30 11.33
N GLY A 45 -19.42 -13.43 10.73
CA GLY A 45 -19.58 -13.59 9.29
C GLY A 45 -18.27 -13.50 8.50
N GLY A 46 -17.13 -13.71 9.16
CA GLY A 46 -15.80 -13.66 8.57
C GLY A 46 -15.46 -14.89 7.74
N VAL A 47 -14.39 -14.79 6.95
CA VAL A 47 -13.91 -15.87 6.06
C VAL A 47 -13.76 -17.20 6.77
N VAL A 48 -13.31 -17.19 8.03
CA VAL A 48 -13.06 -18.40 8.84
C VAL A 48 -14.28 -19.30 9.00
N GLU A 49 -15.50 -18.77 8.92
CA GLU A 49 -16.74 -19.56 9.08
C GLU A 49 -17.01 -20.51 7.89
N ALA A 50 -16.43 -20.22 6.72
CA ALA A 50 -16.56 -21.06 5.52
C ALA A 50 -15.20 -21.48 4.93
N ALA A 51 -14.12 -21.31 5.69
CA ALA A 51 -12.77 -21.66 5.30
C ALA A 51 -12.53 -23.19 5.35
N SER A 52 -11.71 -23.70 4.45
CA SER A 52 -11.29 -25.11 4.39
C SER A 52 -9.91 -25.23 3.72
N GLY A 53 -9.25 -26.37 3.86
CA GLY A 53 -7.89 -26.59 3.38
C GLY A 53 -7.70 -26.57 1.85
N ASP A 54 -8.78 -26.67 1.11
CA ASP A 54 -8.82 -26.53 -0.36
C ASP A 54 -8.94 -25.08 -0.84
N LYS A 55 -9.14 -24.13 0.08
CA LYS A 55 -9.25 -22.69 -0.22
C LYS A 55 -7.96 -21.92 0.09
N LEU A 56 -7.84 -20.75 -0.51
CA LEU A 56 -6.69 -19.87 -0.34
C LEU A 56 -7.15 -18.42 -0.10
N LEU A 57 -6.59 -17.78 0.93
CA LEU A 57 -6.71 -16.34 1.15
C LEU A 57 -5.47 -15.64 0.61
N VAL A 58 -5.67 -14.61 -0.23
CA VAL A 58 -4.64 -13.70 -0.73
C VAL A 58 -4.94 -12.31 -0.20
N ASP A 59 -4.11 -11.81 0.71
CA ASP A 59 -4.30 -10.50 1.37
C ASP A 59 -3.41 -9.43 0.72
N HIS A 60 -4.03 -8.51 -0.01
CA HIS A 60 -3.37 -7.37 -0.65
C HIS A 60 -3.26 -6.14 0.26
N SER A 61 -3.76 -6.23 1.47
CA SER A 61 -3.71 -5.14 2.44
C SER A 61 -2.28 -4.89 2.91
N THR A 62 -2.00 -3.64 3.31
CA THR A 62 -0.77 -3.32 4.04
C THR A 62 -1.04 -3.49 5.53
N SER A 63 -0.46 -4.53 6.12
CA SER A 63 -0.70 -4.98 7.49
C SER A 63 0.58 -5.15 8.29
N ILE A 64 0.48 -5.09 9.62
CA ILE A 64 1.60 -5.32 10.53
C ILE A 64 2.14 -6.73 10.32
N VAL A 65 3.46 -6.85 10.12
CA VAL A 65 4.14 -8.11 9.77
C VAL A 65 3.83 -9.23 10.75
N GLN A 66 4.00 -9.00 12.06
CA GLN A 66 3.76 -10.02 13.07
C GLN A 66 2.28 -10.41 13.14
N ALA A 67 1.37 -9.44 13.09
CA ALA A 67 -0.06 -9.71 13.07
C ALA A 67 -0.49 -10.55 11.84
N THR A 68 0.12 -10.32 10.67
CA THR A 68 -0.11 -11.13 9.48
C THR A 68 0.32 -12.58 9.69
N LYS A 69 1.51 -12.80 10.27
CA LYS A 69 2.00 -14.16 10.62
C LYS A 69 1.07 -14.86 11.59
N ASP A 70 0.64 -14.15 12.64
CA ASP A 70 -0.24 -14.70 13.67
C ASP A 70 -1.62 -15.06 13.11
N MET A 71 -2.21 -14.18 12.28
CA MET A 71 -3.49 -14.43 11.62
C MET A 71 -3.41 -15.61 10.64
N ALA A 72 -2.35 -15.72 9.87
CA ALA A 72 -2.15 -16.84 8.94
C ALA A 72 -1.99 -18.17 9.68
N ALA A 73 -1.25 -18.19 10.80
CA ALA A 73 -1.11 -19.37 11.64
C ALA A 73 -2.46 -19.76 12.28
N GLU A 74 -3.21 -18.80 12.82
CA GLU A 74 -4.55 -19.02 13.40
C GLU A 74 -5.52 -19.59 12.37
N LEU A 75 -5.56 -19.02 11.15
CA LEU A 75 -6.45 -19.50 10.08
C LEU A 75 -6.10 -20.94 9.68
N ARG A 76 -4.81 -21.22 9.50
CA ARG A 76 -4.33 -22.57 9.14
C ARG A 76 -4.61 -23.60 10.22
N GLU A 77 -4.41 -23.25 11.49
CA GLU A 77 -4.71 -24.16 12.62
C GLU A 77 -6.21 -24.49 12.71
N ARG A 78 -7.07 -23.49 12.50
CA ARG A 78 -8.53 -23.65 12.65
C ARG A 78 -9.19 -24.35 11.46
N THR A 79 -8.64 -24.21 10.25
CA THR A 79 -9.36 -24.55 9.01
C THR A 79 -8.51 -25.25 7.96
N ALA A 80 -7.20 -25.36 8.16
CA ALA A 80 -6.20 -25.78 7.19
C ALA A 80 -6.09 -24.90 5.94
N MET A 81 -6.81 -23.77 5.85
CA MET A 81 -6.76 -22.83 4.72
C MET A 81 -5.40 -22.16 4.58
N GLY A 82 -4.93 -22.01 3.33
CA GLY A 82 -3.71 -21.30 3.00
C GLY A 82 -3.83 -19.78 3.13
N TRP A 83 -2.69 -19.10 3.31
CA TRP A 83 -2.59 -17.64 3.34
C TRP A 83 -1.37 -17.16 2.54
N VAL A 84 -1.60 -16.22 1.63
CA VAL A 84 -0.56 -15.45 0.95
C VAL A 84 -0.73 -13.98 1.31
N ASP A 85 0.26 -13.36 1.93
CA ASP A 85 0.33 -11.90 2.06
C ASP A 85 0.93 -11.32 0.80
N ALA A 86 0.17 -10.52 0.09
CA ALA A 86 0.48 -10.04 -1.26
C ALA A 86 0.24 -8.53 -1.42
N PRO A 87 0.82 -7.68 -0.55
CA PRO A 87 0.67 -6.24 -0.68
C PRO A 87 1.17 -5.74 -2.04
N VAL A 88 0.60 -4.62 -2.46
CA VAL A 88 0.75 -4.09 -3.82
C VAL A 88 1.42 -2.72 -3.86
N SER A 89 2.02 -2.39 -5.00
CA SER A 89 2.52 -1.06 -5.34
C SER A 89 2.07 -0.69 -6.76
N GLY A 90 1.82 0.61 -7.01
CA GLY A 90 1.35 1.16 -8.29
C GLY A 90 0.03 1.92 -8.18
N GLY A 91 -0.70 1.74 -7.08
CA GLY A 91 -1.95 2.46 -6.78
C GLY A 91 -3.11 2.13 -7.74
N PRO A 92 -4.22 2.91 -7.67
CA PRO A 92 -5.41 2.65 -8.47
C PRO A 92 -5.17 2.60 -10.00
N PRO A 93 -4.30 3.44 -10.59
CA PRO A 93 -4.03 3.36 -12.04
C PRO A 93 -3.42 2.01 -12.45
N ALA A 94 -2.45 1.49 -11.70
CA ALA A 94 -1.84 0.20 -11.98
C ALA A 94 -2.82 -0.96 -11.73
N ALA A 95 -3.68 -0.85 -10.73
CA ALA A 95 -4.73 -1.82 -10.48
C ALA A 95 -5.73 -1.90 -11.64
N ALA A 96 -6.14 -0.74 -12.20
CA ALA A 96 -7.08 -0.68 -13.31
C ALA A 96 -6.54 -1.29 -14.61
N THR A 97 -5.21 -1.31 -14.78
CA THR A 97 -4.53 -1.82 -15.99
C THR A 97 -3.89 -3.20 -15.79
N GLY A 98 -4.07 -3.84 -14.62
CA GLY A 98 -3.42 -5.11 -14.32
C GLY A 98 -1.89 -5.03 -14.29
N SER A 99 -1.34 -3.89 -13.88
CA SER A 99 0.10 -3.62 -13.92
C SER A 99 0.72 -3.36 -12.54
N LEU A 100 0.13 -3.94 -11.50
CA LEU A 100 0.64 -3.84 -10.13
C LEU A 100 2.01 -4.53 -9.99
N ALA A 101 2.85 -4.01 -9.09
CA ALA A 101 3.93 -4.77 -8.51
C ALA A 101 3.42 -5.42 -7.22
N ILE A 102 3.41 -6.75 -7.17
CA ILE A 102 2.90 -7.54 -6.04
C ILE A 102 4.08 -8.24 -5.35
N MET A 103 4.22 -8.02 -4.06
CA MET A 103 5.23 -8.62 -3.20
C MET A 103 4.58 -9.73 -2.37
N ALA A 104 4.85 -11.00 -2.66
CA ALA A 104 4.14 -12.11 -2.05
C ALA A 104 4.96 -12.84 -1.00
N GLY A 105 4.35 -13.14 0.14
CA GLY A 105 4.82 -14.05 1.16
C GLY A 105 3.85 -15.20 1.37
N GLY A 106 4.35 -16.44 1.37
CA GLY A 106 3.52 -17.64 1.51
C GLY A 106 4.31 -18.91 1.30
N GLY A 107 3.69 -20.07 1.53
CA GLY A 107 4.26 -21.37 1.15
C GLY A 107 4.24 -21.55 -0.37
N ASP A 108 5.21 -22.33 -0.90
CA ASP A 108 5.39 -22.52 -2.35
C ASP A 108 4.11 -23.02 -3.04
N ASP A 109 3.38 -23.94 -2.42
CA ASP A 109 2.11 -24.47 -2.94
C ASP A 109 1.01 -23.40 -3.00
N ASP A 110 0.91 -22.58 -1.95
CA ASP A 110 -0.07 -21.49 -1.89
C ASP A 110 0.26 -20.40 -2.94
N ILE A 111 1.54 -20.09 -3.12
CA ILE A 111 2.03 -19.17 -4.17
C ILE A 111 1.68 -19.70 -5.57
N ALA A 112 1.95 -21.00 -5.83
CA ALA A 112 1.63 -21.62 -7.11
C ALA A 112 0.11 -21.58 -7.42
N ARG A 113 -0.74 -21.73 -6.39
CA ARG A 113 -2.20 -21.63 -6.51
C ARG A 113 -2.68 -20.18 -6.77
N ALA A 114 -1.99 -19.19 -6.21
CA ALA A 114 -2.32 -17.77 -6.41
C ALA A 114 -1.94 -17.27 -7.82
N MET A 115 -0.84 -17.76 -8.38
CA MET A 115 -0.20 -17.22 -9.58
C MET A 115 -1.14 -17.04 -10.78
N PRO A 116 -2.00 -18.01 -11.19
CA PRO A 116 -2.88 -17.84 -12.36
C PRO A 116 -3.85 -16.67 -12.25
N VAL A 117 -4.19 -16.23 -11.03
CA VAL A 117 -5.03 -15.05 -10.80
C VAL A 117 -4.17 -13.80 -10.78
N MET A 118 -2.99 -13.86 -10.16
CA MET A 118 -2.06 -12.73 -10.05
C MET A 118 -1.52 -12.27 -11.40
N ASP A 119 -1.35 -13.17 -12.37
CA ASP A 119 -0.92 -12.86 -13.74
C ASP A 119 -1.87 -11.88 -14.47
N ASN A 120 -3.13 -11.77 -14.01
CA ASN A 120 -4.10 -10.80 -14.56
C ASN A 120 -4.09 -9.45 -13.83
N LEU A 121 -3.43 -9.36 -12.67
CA LEU A 121 -3.43 -8.17 -11.82
C LEU A 121 -2.08 -7.45 -11.79
N ALA A 122 -1.01 -8.14 -12.13
CA ALA A 122 0.35 -7.70 -11.91
C ALA A 122 1.20 -7.68 -13.18
N ALA A 123 1.96 -6.60 -13.37
CA ALA A 123 3.11 -6.62 -14.28
C ALA A 123 4.28 -7.42 -13.67
N GLN A 124 4.34 -7.48 -12.34
CA GLN A 124 5.38 -8.21 -11.61
C GLN A 124 4.78 -8.81 -10.33
N PHE A 125 4.78 -10.15 -10.25
CA PHE A 125 4.47 -10.91 -9.04
C PHE A 125 5.76 -11.59 -8.55
N THR A 126 6.18 -11.27 -7.32
CA THR A 126 7.46 -11.77 -6.80
C THR A 126 7.25 -12.47 -5.46
N HIS A 127 7.61 -13.76 -5.40
CA HIS A 127 7.66 -14.52 -4.15
C HIS A 127 8.89 -14.12 -3.35
N MET A 128 8.68 -13.52 -2.18
CA MET A 128 9.73 -12.95 -1.33
C MET A 128 10.15 -13.87 -0.17
N GLY A 129 9.41 -14.97 0.06
CA GLY A 129 9.66 -15.90 1.15
C GLY A 129 8.39 -16.35 1.87
N PRO A 130 8.49 -16.85 3.11
CA PRO A 130 7.32 -17.34 3.86
C PRO A 130 6.34 -16.21 4.19
N VAL A 131 5.18 -16.59 4.77
CA VAL A 131 4.16 -15.61 5.22
C VAL A 131 4.79 -14.48 6.05
N GLY A 132 4.43 -13.25 5.73
CA GLY A 132 4.98 -12.02 6.27
C GLY A 132 6.11 -11.42 5.43
N ALA A 133 6.74 -12.17 4.51
CA ALA A 133 7.80 -11.65 3.65
C ALA A 133 7.29 -10.58 2.66
N GLY A 134 6.06 -10.71 2.17
CA GLY A 134 5.39 -9.68 1.38
C GLY A 134 5.24 -8.37 2.15
N GLN A 135 4.77 -8.45 3.41
CA GLN A 135 4.62 -7.27 4.26
C GLN A 135 5.96 -6.61 4.61
N VAL A 136 7.02 -7.39 4.89
CA VAL A 136 8.38 -6.84 5.08
C VAL A 136 8.82 -6.09 3.82
N THR A 137 8.63 -6.71 2.65
CA THR A 137 8.98 -6.08 1.37
C THR A 137 8.14 -4.81 1.12
N LYS A 138 6.87 -4.82 1.53
CA LYS A 138 6.03 -3.61 1.47
C LYS A 138 6.58 -2.51 2.37
N MET A 139 7.08 -2.81 3.57
CA MET A 139 7.71 -1.79 4.43
C MET A 139 8.95 -1.20 3.76
N ILE A 140 9.77 -2.01 3.07
CA ILE A 140 10.91 -1.50 2.28
C ILE A 140 10.42 -0.59 1.13
N ASN A 141 9.36 -1.01 0.39
CA ASN A 141 8.74 -0.15 -0.61
C ASN A 141 8.29 1.18 -0.01
N GLN A 142 7.67 1.18 1.20
CA GLN A 142 7.21 2.41 1.84
C GLN A 142 8.37 3.31 2.27
N VAL A 143 9.51 2.75 2.72
CA VAL A 143 10.73 3.54 2.94
C VAL A 143 11.15 4.27 1.65
N LEU A 144 11.15 3.58 0.52
CA LEU A 144 11.58 4.16 -0.77
C LEU A 144 10.57 5.19 -1.30
N VAL A 145 9.29 4.89 -1.27
CA VAL A 145 8.22 5.73 -1.85
C VAL A 145 7.91 6.94 -0.97
N LEU A 146 7.68 6.72 0.34
CA LEU A 146 7.13 7.77 1.19
C LEU A 146 8.16 8.85 1.55
N ASN A 147 9.44 8.47 1.67
CA ASN A 147 10.50 9.46 1.80
C ASN A 147 10.67 10.29 0.52
N ASN A 148 10.44 9.70 -0.66
CA ASN A 148 10.49 10.45 -1.92
C ASN A 148 9.45 11.56 -1.99
N TYR A 149 8.27 11.43 -1.37
CA TYR A 149 7.31 12.54 -1.33
C TYR A 149 7.92 13.78 -0.66
N ALA A 150 8.58 13.61 0.49
CA ALA A 150 9.24 14.73 1.19
C ALA A 150 10.41 15.29 0.36
N VAL A 151 11.24 14.43 -0.20
CA VAL A 151 12.40 14.83 -1.04
C VAL A 151 11.96 15.61 -2.29
N LEU A 152 10.89 15.17 -2.97
CA LEU A 152 10.34 15.88 -4.12
C LEU A 152 9.75 17.23 -3.73
N ALA A 153 9.11 17.33 -2.56
CA ALA A 153 8.58 18.59 -2.04
C ALA A 153 9.71 19.61 -1.72
N GLU A 154 10.80 19.15 -1.08
CA GLU A 154 12.00 19.97 -0.85
C GLU A 154 12.62 20.44 -2.17
N ALA A 155 12.77 19.52 -3.14
CA ALA A 155 13.33 19.83 -4.45
C ALA A 155 12.49 20.88 -5.21
N LEU A 156 11.14 20.77 -5.13
CA LEU A 156 10.26 21.76 -5.74
C LEU A 156 10.36 23.12 -5.05
N ALA A 157 10.34 23.15 -3.73
CA ALA A 157 10.48 24.40 -2.98
C ALA A 157 11.82 25.10 -3.29
N LEU A 158 12.91 24.32 -3.41
CA LEU A 158 14.22 24.85 -3.80
C LEU A 158 14.23 25.37 -5.24
N ALA A 159 13.60 24.67 -6.19
CA ALA A 159 13.51 25.12 -7.58
C ALA A 159 12.75 26.45 -7.70
N GLU A 160 11.61 26.57 -7.02
CA GLU A 160 10.81 27.79 -7.02
C GLU A 160 11.53 28.96 -6.35
N ALA A 161 12.17 28.71 -5.21
CA ALA A 161 12.99 29.74 -4.52
C ALA A 161 14.22 30.17 -5.34
N GLY A 162 14.79 29.22 -6.11
CA GLY A 162 15.91 29.48 -7.03
C GLY A 162 15.49 30.21 -8.32
N GLY A 163 14.19 30.44 -8.55
CA GLY A 163 13.68 31.19 -9.68
C GLY A 163 13.77 30.45 -11.04
N ILE A 164 13.92 29.12 -11.03
CA ILE A 164 13.93 28.33 -12.26
C ILE A 164 12.52 27.80 -12.60
N ASP A 165 12.32 27.41 -13.83
CA ASP A 165 11.06 26.77 -14.28
C ASP A 165 10.97 25.36 -13.71
N ALA A 166 10.31 25.21 -12.56
CA ALA A 166 10.17 23.94 -11.86
C ALA A 166 9.49 22.87 -12.72
N ALA A 167 8.61 23.23 -13.66
CA ALA A 167 7.93 22.25 -14.53
C ALA A 167 8.90 21.49 -15.46
N LYS A 168 10.11 22.03 -15.70
CA LYS A 168 11.13 21.38 -16.54
C LYS A 168 12.02 20.38 -15.79
N ILE A 169 11.94 20.31 -14.47
CA ILE A 169 12.79 19.43 -13.66
C ILE A 169 12.66 17.95 -14.04
N PRO A 170 11.45 17.36 -14.25
CA PRO A 170 11.33 15.97 -14.67
C PRO A 170 12.01 15.68 -16.02
N GLU A 171 11.90 16.60 -17.00
CA GLU A 171 12.57 16.47 -18.28
C GLU A 171 14.10 16.58 -18.14
N ALA A 172 14.56 17.58 -17.42
CA ALA A 172 15.99 17.85 -17.25
C ALA A 172 16.75 16.75 -16.52
N LEU A 173 16.10 16.11 -15.54
CA LEU A 173 16.76 15.14 -14.65
C LEU A 173 16.35 13.68 -14.92
N GLY A 174 15.30 13.45 -15.75
CA GLY A 174 14.70 12.14 -15.94
C GLY A 174 15.65 11.08 -16.51
N ALA A 175 16.61 11.47 -17.35
CA ALA A 175 17.62 10.57 -17.91
C ALA A 175 18.81 10.31 -16.96
N GLY A 176 18.94 11.08 -15.87
CA GLY A 176 20.02 10.96 -14.90
C GLY A 176 19.66 10.08 -13.70
N HIS A 177 20.57 10.00 -12.73
CA HIS A 177 20.35 9.22 -11.51
C HIS A 177 19.19 9.70 -10.65
N ALA A 178 18.76 10.96 -10.78
CA ALA A 178 17.60 11.51 -10.10
C ALA A 178 16.26 11.07 -10.75
N GLY A 179 16.31 10.52 -11.98
CA GLY A 179 15.13 10.03 -12.68
C GLY A 179 14.46 8.88 -11.94
N SER A 180 13.13 8.94 -11.82
CA SER A 180 12.32 7.89 -11.19
C SER A 180 10.86 8.01 -11.62
N ASN A 181 10.10 6.92 -11.47
CA ASN A 181 8.65 6.97 -11.68
C ASN A 181 7.98 8.01 -10.76
N MET A 182 8.52 8.21 -9.54
CA MET A 182 8.02 9.21 -8.60
C MET A 182 8.26 10.64 -9.11
N LEU A 183 9.47 10.94 -9.61
CA LEU A 183 9.77 12.23 -10.25
C LEU A 183 8.86 12.48 -11.45
N ALA A 184 8.67 11.48 -12.30
CA ALA A 184 7.87 11.62 -13.51
C ALA A 184 6.37 11.80 -13.24
N SER A 185 5.81 11.15 -12.21
CA SER A 185 4.36 11.14 -11.96
C SER A 185 3.91 12.08 -10.84
N MET A 186 4.66 12.19 -9.75
CA MET A 186 4.22 12.96 -8.57
C MET A 186 4.69 14.42 -8.60
N TYR A 187 5.89 14.68 -9.13
CA TYR A 187 6.42 16.03 -9.17
C TYR A 187 5.57 17.01 -10.00
N PRO A 188 5.06 16.65 -11.21
CA PRO A 188 4.14 17.51 -11.94
C PRO A 188 2.85 17.82 -11.20
N ARG A 189 2.31 16.86 -10.45
CA ARG A 189 1.14 17.08 -9.59
C ARG A 189 1.44 18.05 -8.46
N MET A 190 2.65 17.98 -7.87
CA MET A 190 3.10 18.95 -6.86
C MET A 190 3.23 20.36 -7.46
N VAL A 191 3.81 20.50 -8.67
CA VAL A 191 3.89 21.78 -9.40
C VAL A 191 2.50 22.38 -9.61
N ALA A 192 1.55 21.54 -10.02
CA ALA A 192 0.15 21.95 -10.25
C ALA A 192 -0.65 22.15 -8.94
N ARG A 193 -0.09 21.82 -7.76
CA ARG A 193 -0.81 21.80 -6.47
C ARG A 193 -2.06 20.89 -6.53
N ASP A 194 -2.02 19.83 -7.33
CA ASP A 194 -3.09 18.83 -7.43
C ASP A 194 -3.00 17.84 -6.26
N PHE A 195 -3.65 18.19 -5.16
CA PHE A 195 -3.71 17.38 -3.95
C PHE A 195 -4.95 16.48 -3.85
N VAL A 196 -5.64 16.24 -4.98
CA VAL A 196 -6.74 15.25 -5.04
C VAL A 196 -6.20 13.88 -4.65
N PRO A 197 -6.76 13.20 -3.63
CA PRO A 197 -6.11 12.01 -3.07
C PRO A 197 -6.21 10.79 -3.98
N ALA A 198 -5.05 10.24 -4.36
CA ALA A 198 -4.88 8.86 -4.80
C ALA A 198 -4.43 7.97 -3.62
N GLY A 199 -3.80 8.58 -2.60
CA GLY A 199 -3.42 8.00 -1.31
C GLY A 199 -3.39 9.10 -0.26
N PHE A 200 -4.17 8.94 0.82
CA PHE A 200 -4.34 9.97 1.84
C PHE A 200 -3.07 10.18 2.68
N ALA A 201 -2.78 11.45 3.04
CA ALA A 201 -1.65 11.79 3.90
C ALA A 201 -1.69 11.09 5.27
N ARG A 202 -2.89 10.86 5.84
CA ARG A 202 -3.04 10.07 7.08
C ARG A 202 -2.64 8.60 6.90
N GLN A 203 -2.81 8.02 5.70
CA GLN A 203 -2.36 6.65 5.40
C GLN A 203 -0.85 6.59 5.22
N VAL A 204 -0.24 7.64 4.65
CA VAL A 204 1.23 7.77 4.58
C VAL A 204 1.82 7.74 5.98
N LEU A 205 1.27 8.51 6.93
CA LEU A 205 1.71 8.49 8.33
C LEU A 205 1.56 7.10 8.95
N LYS A 206 0.39 6.45 8.77
CA LYS A 206 0.15 5.08 9.27
C LYS A 206 1.23 4.10 8.77
N ASP A 207 1.56 4.16 7.48
CA ASP A 207 2.55 3.26 6.89
C ASP A 207 3.98 3.56 7.39
N LEU A 208 4.33 4.85 7.59
CA LEU A 208 5.61 5.24 8.19
C LEU A 208 5.72 4.80 9.66
N ASP A 209 4.62 4.84 10.42
CA ASP A 209 4.58 4.31 11.79
C ASP A 209 4.78 2.78 11.79
N MET A 210 4.19 2.05 10.83
CA MET A 210 4.45 0.62 10.65
C MET A 210 5.91 0.31 10.28
N VAL A 211 6.54 1.14 9.43
CA VAL A 211 7.98 1.04 9.13
C VAL A 211 8.80 1.23 10.42
N HIS A 212 8.46 2.22 11.24
CA HIS A 212 9.14 2.49 12.50
C HIS A 212 9.04 1.32 13.48
N ASP A 213 7.84 0.74 13.62
CA ASP A 213 7.61 -0.39 14.53
C ASP A 213 8.41 -1.62 14.09
N LEU A 214 8.39 -1.95 12.79
CA LEU A 214 9.20 -3.05 12.24
C LEU A 214 10.70 -2.77 12.42
N ALA A 215 11.16 -1.55 12.15
CA ALA A 215 12.56 -1.16 12.31
C ALA A 215 13.02 -1.29 13.77
N LYS A 216 12.17 -0.93 14.74
CA LYS A 216 12.41 -1.10 16.17
C LYS A 216 12.50 -2.58 16.55
N GLU A 217 11.59 -3.42 16.06
CA GLU A 217 11.60 -4.87 16.28
C GLU A 217 12.91 -5.50 15.77
N LEU A 218 13.33 -5.10 14.57
CA LEU A 218 14.54 -5.62 13.92
C LEU A 218 15.83 -4.92 14.36
N ALA A 219 15.77 -3.93 15.24
CA ALA A 219 16.90 -3.10 15.70
C ALA A 219 17.66 -2.42 14.53
N VAL A 220 16.93 -1.97 13.50
CA VAL A 220 17.47 -1.27 12.32
C VAL A 220 17.16 0.22 12.42
N PRO A 221 18.16 1.14 12.36
CA PRO A 221 17.86 2.57 12.39
C PRO A 221 17.28 3.05 11.06
N THR A 222 16.18 3.84 11.12
CA THR A 222 15.51 4.43 9.94
C THR A 222 15.32 5.95 10.12
N PRO A 223 16.41 6.75 10.22
CA PRO A 223 16.32 8.16 10.56
C PRO A 223 15.54 8.97 9.52
N MET A 224 15.69 8.69 8.23
CA MET A 224 14.99 9.42 7.17
C MET A 224 13.47 9.19 7.26
N SER A 225 13.03 7.93 7.43
CA SER A 225 11.61 7.63 7.60
C SER A 225 11.02 8.24 8.88
N SER A 226 11.80 8.32 9.95
CA SER A 226 11.39 8.97 11.20
C SER A 226 11.18 10.48 10.98
N GLN A 227 12.07 11.14 10.24
CA GLN A 227 11.92 12.56 9.90
C GLN A 227 10.70 12.80 9.02
N THR A 228 10.52 11.97 7.98
CA THR A 228 9.35 12.05 7.11
C THR A 228 8.05 11.83 7.89
N ALA A 229 8.00 10.87 8.82
CA ALA A 229 6.83 10.66 9.68
C ALA A 229 6.50 11.92 10.51
N ASN A 230 7.51 12.66 11.00
CA ASN A 230 7.29 13.91 11.71
C ASN A 230 6.67 14.99 10.81
N LEU A 231 7.09 15.10 9.55
CA LEU A 231 6.45 16.01 8.58
C LEU A 231 4.97 15.66 8.40
N TYR A 232 4.63 14.39 8.24
CA TYR A 232 3.22 13.97 8.10
C TYR A 232 2.41 14.14 9.40
N ARG A 233 3.03 14.02 10.59
CA ARG A 233 2.34 14.39 11.86
C ARG A 233 1.98 15.87 11.88
N ILE A 234 2.91 16.75 11.46
CA ILE A 234 2.63 18.19 11.33
C ILE A 234 1.54 18.44 10.29
N LEU A 235 1.64 17.84 9.11
CA LEU A 235 0.65 18.00 8.04
C LEU A 235 -0.75 17.59 8.51
N ASN A 236 -0.89 16.44 9.15
CA ASN A 236 -2.15 15.93 9.66
C ASN A 236 -2.71 16.81 10.80
N SER A 237 -1.84 17.32 11.71
CA SER A 237 -2.26 18.22 12.78
C SER A 237 -2.79 19.55 12.28
N LYS A 238 -2.40 19.95 11.07
CA LYS A 238 -2.93 21.13 10.36
C LYS A 238 -4.24 20.86 9.59
N GLY A 239 -4.82 19.65 9.70
CA GLY A 239 -6.09 19.29 9.06
C GLY A 239 -5.97 18.80 7.62
N HIS A 240 -4.76 18.49 7.13
CA HIS A 240 -4.51 18.07 5.75
C HIS A 240 -4.45 16.54 5.57
N GLY A 241 -4.89 15.75 6.55
CA GLY A 241 -4.83 14.29 6.52
C GLY A 241 -5.66 13.63 5.40
N GLU A 242 -6.70 14.31 4.93
CA GLU A 242 -7.57 13.83 3.84
C GLU A 242 -7.10 14.29 2.43
N LEU A 243 -6.01 15.04 2.33
CA LEU A 243 -5.35 15.34 1.06
C LEU A 243 -4.44 14.19 0.64
N ASP A 244 -3.97 14.23 -0.62
CA ASP A 244 -2.97 13.30 -1.13
C ASP A 244 -1.66 13.39 -0.34
N GLY A 245 -0.89 12.30 -0.33
CA GLY A 245 0.43 12.25 0.33
C GLY A 245 1.40 13.34 -0.16
N ILE A 246 1.31 13.76 -1.43
CA ILE A 246 2.14 14.85 -1.96
C ILE A 246 1.82 16.22 -1.36
N ALA A 247 0.72 16.36 -0.60
CA ALA A 247 0.39 17.58 0.13
C ALA A 247 1.40 17.94 1.22
N VAL A 248 2.37 17.07 1.52
CA VAL A 248 3.54 17.42 2.34
C VAL A 248 4.26 18.68 1.83
N LEU A 249 4.16 18.98 0.53
CA LEU A 249 4.63 20.22 -0.08
C LEU A 249 4.11 21.48 0.64
N LYS A 250 2.89 21.46 1.20
CA LYS A 250 2.31 22.61 1.92
C LYS A 250 3.15 23.04 3.13
N LEU A 251 4.00 22.15 3.66
CA LEU A 251 4.91 22.50 4.75
C LEU A 251 6.15 23.30 4.29
N PHE A 252 6.41 23.30 2.98
CA PHE A 252 7.57 23.97 2.36
C PHE A 252 7.13 25.19 1.53
N ASP A 253 5.81 25.38 1.30
CA ASP A 253 5.31 26.48 0.49
C ASP A 253 5.20 27.76 1.35
N PRO A 254 5.99 28.82 1.03
CA PRO A 254 5.95 30.06 1.80
C PRO A 254 4.62 30.80 1.70
N LYS A 255 3.74 30.43 0.76
CA LYS A 255 2.42 31.02 0.57
C LYS A 255 1.35 30.41 1.46
N ASP A 256 1.57 29.20 1.96
CA ASP A 256 0.61 28.50 2.82
C ASP A 256 0.80 28.83 4.33
N GLY A 257 1.70 29.75 4.66
CA GLY A 257 1.88 30.35 5.97
C GLY A 257 2.02 29.33 7.11
N ILE A 258 3.25 29.03 7.50
CA ILE A 258 3.49 28.33 8.77
C ILE A 258 3.18 29.27 9.93
#